data_aaa8d151f6a5dc249222a6b1dbd9ef1e
#
_entry.id   aaa8d151f6a5dc249222a6b1dbd9ef1e
#
_cell.length_a   1.000
_cell.length_b   1.000
_cell.length_c   1.000
_cell.angle_alpha   90.00
_cell.angle_beta   90.00
_cell.angle_gamma   90.00
#
_symmetry.space_group_name_H-M   'P 1'
#
loop_
_entity.id
_entity.type
_entity.pdbx_description
1 polymer ?
#
loop_
_entity_poly.entity_id
_entity_poly.type
_entity_poly.pdbx_seq_one_letter_code
_entity_poly.pdbx_strand_id
1 'polypeptide(L)'
;MQNEQVEEMLQNSCDVLCVNLVDRTAPSEIIDMAKKKDVPVIFFNRELVEEDLNQWNKLYYVGADAKQSGILQGELVLEDVKGAEKEGQLPPELDRNGDGKLQYLIFEGEAGHQDSIMRTDYVVSTIQDAGIPLERLDYSIANWSRAEAQSKMMQLYPEFQGKIELILSNNDDMALGVIDAYDKIGVQKDLRPWIYGIDGTKAGLAAIEKGSMRATVYNDEVGQSKALFRIAFQLASEGAEDGEGTEIEKITRLPYRKVRRKNYAEFRTEE
;
A
#
# COMPACT_ATOMS: atom_id res chain seq x y z
N MET A 1 2.50 24.77 7.31
CA MET A 1 1.20 24.55 6.58
C MET A 1 0.31 23.54 7.30
N GLN A 2 0.67 22.25 7.49
CA GLN A 2 -0.22 21.31 8.24
C GLN A 2 -0.41 21.75 9.71
N ASN A 3 0.63 22.16 10.41
CA ASN A 3 0.54 22.65 11.80
C ASN A 3 -0.35 23.88 11.93
N GLU A 4 -0.30 24.81 10.98
CA GLU A 4 -1.17 25.99 10.94
C GLU A 4 -2.65 25.61 10.76
N GLN A 5 -2.93 24.59 9.92
CA GLN A 5 -4.28 24.05 9.73
C GLN A 5 -4.80 23.40 11.02
N VAL A 6 -3.95 22.64 11.72
CA VAL A 6 -4.28 22.03 13.02
C VAL A 6 -4.55 23.10 14.06
N GLU A 7 -3.71 24.14 14.12
CA GLU A 7 -3.91 25.26 15.04
C GLU A 7 -5.24 25.98 14.79
N GLU A 8 -5.58 26.23 13.52
CA GLU A 8 -6.86 26.84 13.14
C GLU A 8 -8.06 25.97 13.55
N MET A 9 -8.00 24.65 13.34
CA MET A 9 -9.05 23.72 13.78
C MET A 9 -9.22 23.76 15.31
N LEU A 10 -8.14 23.75 16.06
CA LEU A 10 -8.15 23.81 17.52
C LEU A 10 -8.65 25.17 18.07
N GLN A 11 -8.47 26.27 17.33
CA GLN A 11 -9.04 27.57 17.66
C GLN A 11 -10.56 27.62 17.41
N ASN A 12 -11.06 26.86 16.44
CA ASN A 12 -12.48 26.76 16.09
C ASN A 12 -13.25 25.69 16.87
N SER A 13 -12.71 25.22 17.99
CA SER A 13 -13.38 24.32 18.96
C SER A 13 -13.82 22.99 18.32
N CYS A 14 -12.88 22.25 17.73
CA CYS A 14 -13.12 20.87 17.31
C CYS A 14 -13.06 19.91 18.52
N ASP A 15 -13.92 18.87 18.50
CA ASP A 15 -13.97 17.86 19.55
C ASP A 15 -12.92 16.77 19.39
N VAL A 16 -12.50 16.48 18.14
CA VAL A 16 -11.52 15.45 17.76
C VAL A 16 -10.76 15.90 16.54
N LEU A 17 -9.46 15.64 16.49
CA LEU A 17 -8.64 15.81 15.29
C LEU A 17 -8.40 14.46 14.61
N CYS A 18 -8.62 14.38 13.30
CA CYS A 18 -8.21 13.25 12.46
C CYS A 18 -7.09 13.73 11.53
N VAL A 19 -5.87 13.18 11.69
CA VAL A 19 -4.66 13.70 11.03
C VAL A 19 -3.96 12.60 10.22
N ASN A 20 -3.82 12.82 8.91
CA ASN A 20 -2.85 12.10 8.10
C ASN A 20 -1.56 12.94 8.03
N LEU A 21 -0.51 12.51 8.71
CA LEU A 21 0.73 13.28 8.80
C LEU A 21 1.38 13.46 7.43
N VAL A 22 1.82 14.68 7.13
CA VAL A 22 2.69 14.94 5.97
C VAL A 22 4.08 14.35 6.24
N ASP A 23 4.59 14.53 7.45
CA ASP A 23 5.85 13.94 7.92
C ASP A 23 5.58 13.14 9.21
N ARG A 24 5.70 11.82 9.12
CA ARG A 24 5.47 10.92 10.25
C ARG A 24 6.50 11.05 11.38
N THR A 25 7.65 11.66 11.10
CA THR A 25 8.75 11.83 12.06
C THR A 25 8.65 13.12 12.85
N ALA A 26 7.68 13.99 12.55
CA ALA A 26 7.51 15.29 13.19
C ALA A 26 6.07 15.53 13.73
N PRO A 27 5.47 14.57 14.49
CA PRO A 27 4.13 14.74 15.05
C PRO A 27 4.08 15.62 16.29
N SER A 28 5.22 15.88 16.95
CA SER A 28 5.31 16.43 18.30
C SER A 28 4.59 17.77 18.45
N GLU A 29 4.71 18.67 17.47
CA GLU A 29 4.04 19.98 17.53
C GLU A 29 2.51 19.84 17.49
N ILE A 30 1.99 18.94 16.66
CA ILE A 30 0.55 18.64 16.59
C ILE A 30 0.07 18.04 17.90
N ILE A 31 0.84 17.09 18.47
CA ILE A 31 0.53 16.46 19.76
C ILE A 31 0.49 17.50 20.87
N ASP A 32 1.49 18.40 20.93
CA ASP A 32 1.57 19.44 21.96
C ASP A 32 0.41 20.46 21.86
N MET A 33 0.03 20.86 20.65
CA MET A 33 -1.09 21.76 20.43
C MET A 33 -2.41 21.13 20.87
N ALA A 34 -2.66 19.88 20.48
CA ALA A 34 -3.85 19.12 20.82
C ALA A 34 -3.93 18.87 22.35
N LYS A 35 -2.81 18.49 22.97
CA LYS A 35 -2.70 18.27 24.41
C LYS A 35 -2.99 19.53 25.23
N LYS A 36 -2.53 20.71 24.78
CA LYS A 36 -2.82 21.99 25.44
C LYS A 36 -4.31 22.34 25.42
N LYS A 37 -5.04 21.88 24.44
CA LYS A 37 -6.49 22.08 24.27
C LYS A 37 -7.33 20.89 24.77
N ASP A 38 -6.68 19.83 25.24
CA ASP A 38 -7.28 18.56 25.64
C ASP A 38 -8.13 17.88 24.56
N VAL A 39 -7.81 18.12 23.27
CA VAL A 39 -8.50 17.57 22.11
C VAL A 39 -7.84 16.27 21.64
N PRO A 40 -8.53 15.12 21.65
CA PRO A 40 -7.96 13.85 21.21
C PRO A 40 -7.58 13.87 19.73
N VAL A 41 -6.54 13.10 19.38
CA VAL A 41 -6.05 12.99 18.00
C VAL A 41 -6.09 11.54 17.53
N ILE A 42 -6.68 11.31 16.37
CA ILE A 42 -6.62 10.04 15.66
C ILE A 42 -5.72 10.25 14.44
N PHE A 43 -4.55 9.66 14.48
CA PHE A 43 -3.69 9.59 13.32
C PHE A 43 -4.14 8.46 12.41
N PHE A 44 -4.04 8.64 11.10
CA PHE A 44 -4.42 7.60 10.15
C PHE A 44 -3.50 7.56 8.94
N ASN A 45 -3.48 6.43 8.22
CA ASN A 45 -2.64 6.15 7.07
C ASN A 45 -1.15 6.13 7.44
N ARG A 46 -0.46 7.27 7.53
CA ARG A 46 0.96 7.32 7.94
C ARG A 46 1.08 7.06 9.44
N GLU A 47 1.66 5.91 9.78
CA GLU A 47 1.82 5.49 11.17
C GLU A 47 2.97 6.23 11.87
N LEU A 48 2.70 6.74 13.07
CA LEU A 48 3.71 7.31 13.94
C LEU A 48 4.66 6.22 14.45
N VAL A 49 5.81 6.63 14.97
CA VAL A 49 6.62 5.73 15.80
C VAL A 49 5.90 5.51 17.15
N GLU A 50 6.10 4.33 17.73
CA GLU A 50 5.38 3.92 18.94
C GLU A 50 5.59 4.86 20.10
N GLU A 51 6.80 5.41 20.22
CA GLU A 51 7.17 6.37 21.25
C GLU A 51 6.32 7.65 21.18
N ASP A 52 6.04 8.14 19.97
CA ASP A 52 5.21 9.34 19.79
C ASP A 52 3.74 9.06 20.14
N LEU A 53 3.21 7.90 19.73
CA LEU A 53 1.85 7.51 20.06
C LEU A 53 1.63 7.34 21.57
N ASN A 54 2.68 7.01 22.31
CA ASN A 54 2.63 6.80 23.75
C ASN A 54 2.85 8.08 24.59
N GLN A 55 3.13 9.24 23.97
CA GLN A 55 3.35 10.51 24.67
C GLN A 55 2.10 11.02 25.40
N TRP A 56 0.91 10.59 24.98
CA TRP A 56 -0.34 11.00 25.57
C TRP A 56 -1.43 9.93 25.42
N ASN A 57 -2.32 9.79 26.39
CA ASN A 57 -3.37 8.76 26.40
C ASN A 57 -4.50 9.01 25.38
N LYS A 58 -4.70 10.26 24.93
CA LYS A 58 -5.71 10.63 23.92
C LYS A 58 -5.16 10.64 22.48
N LEU A 59 -4.10 9.87 22.20
CA LEU A 59 -3.60 9.63 20.85
C LEU A 59 -4.03 8.24 20.39
N TYR A 60 -4.53 8.15 19.17
CA TYR A 60 -5.02 6.93 18.55
C TYR A 60 -4.46 6.79 17.13
N TYR A 61 -4.44 5.57 16.61
CA TYR A 61 -4.05 5.30 15.22
C TYR A 61 -5.05 4.36 14.55
N VAL A 62 -5.41 4.66 13.30
CA VAL A 62 -6.19 3.79 12.41
C VAL A 62 -5.46 3.64 11.09
N GLY A 63 -5.21 2.40 10.68
CA GLY A 63 -4.51 2.12 9.42
C GLY A 63 -4.43 0.63 9.13
N ALA A 64 -3.35 0.22 8.47
CA ALA A 64 -3.06 -1.17 8.14
C ALA A 64 -1.55 -1.44 8.27
N ASP A 65 -1.15 -2.70 8.36
CA ASP A 65 0.25 -3.09 8.51
C ASP A 65 0.94 -3.18 7.14
N ALA A 66 1.73 -2.16 6.81
CA ALA A 66 2.47 -2.11 5.55
C ALA A 66 3.39 -3.33 5.32
N LYS A 67 3.98 -3.87 6.40
CA LYS A 67 4.77 -5.11 6.35
C LYS A 67 3.93 -6.28 5.85
N GLN A 68 2.72 -6.45 6.39
CA GLN A 68 1.80 -7.50 5.96
C GLN A 68 1.52 -7.39 4.46
N SER A 69 1.32 -6.17 3.93
CA SER A 69 1.04 -6.00 2.51
C SER A 69 2.19 -6.43 1.60
N GLY A 70 3.43 -6.13 1.96
CA GLY A 70 4.62 -6.59 1.24
C GLY A 70 4.76 -8.12 1.27
N ILE A 71 4.57 -8.74 2.45
CA ILE A 71 4.57 -10.20 2.59
C ILE A 71 3.50 -10.83 1.70
N LEU A 72 2.27 -10.34 1.76
CA LEU A 72 1.16 -10.89 0.96
C LEU A 72 1.38 -10.72 -0.54
N GLN A 73 2.02 -9.62 -0.98
CA GLN A 73 2.40 -9.45 -2.39
C GLN A 73 3.46 -10.47 -2.80
N GLY A 74 4.48 -10.72 -1.96
CA GLY A 74 5.47 -11.77 -2.20
C GLY A 74 4.85 -13.16 -2.25
N GLU A 75 3.95 -13.47 -1.33
CA GLU A 75 3.21 -14.74 -1.33
C GLU A 75 2.32 -14.91 -2.58
N LEU A 76 1.74 -13.83 -3.11
CA LEU A 76 1.02 -13.88 -4.39
C LEU A 76 1.94 -14.30 -5.53
N VAL A 77 3.16 -13.77 -5.60
CA VAL A 77 4.16 -14.19 -6.60
C VAL A 77 4.52 -15.66 -6.40
N LEU A 78 4.81 -16.08 -5.18
CA LEU A 78 5.19 -17.46 -4.85
C LEU A 78 4.10 -18.49 -5.21
N GLU A 79 2.84 -18.15 -4.92
CA GLU A 79 1.70 -19.01 -5.28
C GLU A 79 1.54 -19.16 -6.79
N ASP A 80 1.79 -18.09 -7.56
CA ASP A 80 1.73 -18.13 -9.02
C ASP A 80 2.90 -18.92 -9.62
N VAL A 81 4.11 -18.75 -9.07
CA VAL A 81 5.28 -19.54 -9.45
C VAL A 81 5.02 -21.03 -9.20
N LYS A 82 4.60 -21.39 -7.98
CA LYS A 82 4.26 -22.78 -7.62
C LYS A 82 3.16 -23.38 -8.49
N GLY A 83 2.15 -22.58 -8.82
CA GLY A 83 1.03 -23.03 -9.67
C GLY A 83 1.41 -23.31 -11.13
N ALA A 84 2.52 -22.74 -11.60
CA ALA A 84 3.01 -22.86 -12.97
C ALA A 84 4.34 -23.65 -13.07
N GLU A 85 4.99 -23.93 -11.93
CA GLU A 85 6.25 -24.68 -11.84
C GLU A 85 6.13 -26.09 -12.42
N LYS A 86 7.17 -26.53 -13.14
CA LYS A 86 7.30 -27.89 -13.65
C LYS A 86 8.68 -28.42 -13.24
N GLU A 87 8.70 -29.60 -12.64
CA GLU A 87 9.95 -30.31 -12.30
C GLU A 87 10.93 -29.50 -11.43
N GLY A 88 10.42 -28.57 -10.58
CA GLY A 88 11.24 -27.72 -9.72
C GLY A 88 11.92 -26.54 -10.45
N GLN A 89 11.49 -26.24 -11.68
CA GLN A 89 12.00 -25.10 -12.45
C GLN A 89 10.99 -23.97 -12.51
N LEU A 90 11.48 -22.74 -12.58
CA LEU A 90 10.64 -21.57 -12.79
C LEU A 90 9.83 -21.71 -14.10
N PRO A 91 8.57 -21.23 -14.13
CA PRO A 91 7.75 -21.34 -15.32
C PRO A 91 8.37 -20.57 -16.51
N PRO A 92 8.46 -21.17 -17.70
CA PRO A 92 9.08 -20.53 -18.87
C PRO A 92 8.39 -19.22 -19.32
N GLU A 93 7.13 -19.05 -18.97
CA GLU A 93 6.40 -17.80 -19.23
C GLU A 93 6.82 -16.67 -18.28
N LEU A 94 7.51 -16.98 -17.19
CA LEU A 94 8.05 -16.04 -16.23
C LEU A 94 9.58 -15.94 -16.39
N ASP A 95 10.33 -17.04 -16.21
CA ASP A 95 11.77 -17.12 -16.49
C ASP A 95 11.99 -17.30 -18.00
N ARG A 96 11.96 -16.21 -18.74
CA ARG A 96 11.96 -16.21 -20.21
C ARG A 96 13.34 -16.45 -20.81
N ASN A 97 14.37 -16.09 -20.08
CA ASN A 97 15.75 -16.28 -20.48
C ASN A 97 16.33 -17.63 -20.04
N GLY A 98 15.62 -18.34 -19.13
CA GLY A 98 15.97 -19.69 -18.66
C GLY A 98 17.19 -19.71 -17.74
N ASP A 99 17.50 -18.61 -17.05
CA ASP A 99 18.69 -18.53 -16.20
C ASP A 99 18.41 -18.93 -14.73
N GLY A 100 17.16 -19.26 -14.41
CA GLY A 100 16.73 -19.70 -13.08
C GLY A 100 16.58 -18.57 -12.07
N LYS A 101 16.53 -17.31 -12.53
CA LYS A 101 16.28 -16.13 -11.71
C LYS A 101 15.05 -15.39 -12.23
N LEU A 102 14.54 -14.45 -11.45
CA LEU A 102 13.51 -13.53 -11.89
C LEU A 102 14.06 -12.11 -11.96
N GLN A 103 14.16 -11.58 -13.17
CA GLN A 103 14.54 -10.20 -13.40
C GLN A 103 13.35 -9.29 -13.17
N TYR A 104 13.48 -8.38 -12.18
CA TYR A 104 12.38 -7.51 -11.79
C TYR A 104 12.69 -6.02 -11.80
N LEU A 105 11.63 -5.25 -12.04
CA LEU A 105 11.56 -3.82 -11.72
C LEU A 105 10.64 -3.62 -10.53
N ILE A 106 10.98 -2.66 -9.66
CA ILE A 106 10.11 -2.24 -8.58
C ILE A 106 9.74 -0.76 -8.71
N PHE A 107 8.42 -0.47 -8.56
CA PHE A 107 7.89 0.89 -8.55
C PHE A 107 7.49 1.25 -7.12
N GLU A 108 8.23 2.21 -6.57
CA GLU A 108 8.09 2.64 -5.20
C GLU A 108 7.23 3.89 -5.07
N GLY A 109 6.57 4.02 -3.93
CA GLY A 109 5.87 5.23 -3.53
C GLY A 109 6.82 6.39 -3.27
N GLU A 110 6.41 7.30 -2.41
CA GLU A 110 7.19 8.47 -2.02
C GLU A 110 8.44 8.06 -1.22
N ALA A 111 9.57 8.69 -1.53
CA ALA A 111 10.82 8.47 -0.81
C ALA A 111 10.67 8.79 0.69
N GLY A 112 11.11 7.87 1.55
CA GLY A 112 11.01 8.02 3.01
C GLY A 112 9.63 7.70 3.60
N HIS A 113 8.63 7.40 2.77
CA HIS A 113 7.34 6.91 3.24
C HIS A 113 7.49 5.48 3.77
N GLN A 114 7.02 5.23 5.00
CA GLN A 114 7.15 3.92 5.65
C GLN A 114 6.58 2.79 4.80
N ASP A 115 5.38 2.97 4.24
CA ASP A 115 4.74 1.95 3.42
C ASP A 115 5.57 1.63 2.18
N SER A 116 6.19 2.63 1.56
CA SER A 116 7.06 2.42 0.40
C SER A 116 8.23 1.49 0.76
N ILE A 117 8.92 1.80 1.84
CA ILE A 117 10.07 1.02 2.34
C ILE A 117 9.62 -0.39 2.72
N MET A 118 8.59 -0.51 3.57
CA MET A 118 8.12 -1.81 4.07
C MET A 118 7.57 -2.71 2.96
N ARG A 119 6.77 -2.17 2.03
CA ARG A 119 6.23 -2.93 0.90
C ARG A 119 7.37 -3.47 0.03
N THR A 120 8.37 -2.64 -0.27
CA THR A 120 9.54 -3.03 -1.07
C THR A 120 10.38 -4.09 -0.37
N ASP A 121 10.78 -3.86 0.87
CA ASP A 121 11.67 -4.77 1.59
C ASP A 121 11.02 -6.14 1.80
N TYR A 122 9.74 -6.16 2.21
CA TYR A 122 9.06 -7.40 2.55
C TYR A 122 8.59 -8.21 1.33
N VAL A 123 8.27 -7.58 0.20
CA VAL A 123 7.97 -8.36 -1.01
C VAL A 123 9.23 -9.06 -1.53
N VAL A 124 10.35 -8.36 -1.54
CA VAL A 124 11.63 -8.92 -2.01
C VAL A 124 12.12 -10.02 -1.06
N SER A 125 12.17 -9.76 0.25
CA SER A 125 12.62 -10.76 1.23
C SER A 125 11.72 -12.00 1.22
N THR A 126 10.40 -11.85 1.14
CA THR A 126 9.46 -12.99 1.09
C THR A 126 9.75 -13.92 -0.09
N ILE A 127 10.04 -13.38 -1.28
CA ILE A 127 10.35 -14.19 -2.46
C ILE A 127 11.73 -14.83 -2.32
N GLN A 128 12.74 -14.10 -1.83
CA GLN A 128 14.10 -14.60 -1.65
C GLN A 128 14.19 -15.67 -0.56
N ASP A 129 13.49 -15.50 0.56
CA ASP A 129 13.45 -16.45 1.67
C ASP A 129 12.79 -17.78 1.27
N ALA A 130 11.92 -17.76 0.26
CA ALA A 130 11.37 -18.97 -0.36
C ALA A 130 12.33 -19.67 -1.33
N GLY A 131 13.54 -19.16 -1.53
CA GLY A 131 14.57 -19.75 -2.37
C GLY A 131 14.49 -19.39 -3.86
N ILE A 132 13.69 -18.40 -4.25
CA ILE A 132 13.65 -17.92 -5.63
C ILE A 132 14.68 -16.80 -5.80
N PRO A 133 15.70 -16.99 -6.67
CA PRO A 133 16.68 -15.95 -6.95
C PRO A 133 16.04 -14.76 -7.68
N LEU A 134 16.22 -13.57 -7.15
CA LEU A 134 15.79 -12.32 -7.73
C LEU A 134 16.97 -11.50 -8.25
N GLU A 135 16.84 -10.94 -9.43
CA GLU A 135 17.78 -9.97 -10.00
C GLU A 135 17.06 -8.65 -10.26
N ARG A 136 17.39 -7.62 -9.45
CA ARG A 136 16.80 -6.30 -9.63
C ARG A 136 17.45 -5.59 -10.80
N LEU A 137 16.69 -5.30 -11.85
CA LEU A 137 17.14 -4.52 -13.00
C LEU A 137 17.22 -3.04 -12.64
N ASP A 138 16.17 -2.52 -12.02
CA ASP A 138 16.12 -1.15 -11.52
C ASP A 138 15.00 -0.98 -10.48
N TYR A 139 15.01 0.16 -9.79
CA TYR A 139 13.87 0.61 -8.99
C TYR A 139 13.51 2.06 -9.35
N SER A 140 12.24 2.39 -9.27
CA SER A 140 11.75 3.72 -9.65
C SER A 140 10.81 4.28 -8.60
N ILE A 141 11.20 5.40 -7.97
CA ILE A 141 10.29 6.17 -7.13
C ILE A 141 9.30 6.89 -8.04
N ALA A 142 8.03 6.52 -7.98
CA ALA A 142 6.95 7.08 -8.79
C ALA A 142 5.85 7.75 -7.95
N ASN A 143 6.12 8.03 -6.67
CA ASN A 143 5.34 8.89 -5.78
C ASN A 143 3.84 8.53 -5.73
N TRP A 144 3.50 7.22 -5.75
CA TRP A 144 2.13 6.70 -5.81
C TRP A 144 1.37 7.09 -7.09
N SER A 145 2.04 7.72 -8.06
CA SER A 145 1.44 8.34 -9.23
C SER A 145 1.46 7.41 -10.46
N ARG A 146 0.26 7.16 -11.02
CA ARG A 146 0.09 6.43 -12.29
C ARG A 146 0.85 7.10 -13.45
N ALA A 147 0.77 8.43 -13.53
CA ALA A 147 1.43 9.17 -14.62
C ALA A 147 2.96 9.14 -14.52
N GLU A 148 3.51 9.22 -13.29
CA GLU A 148 4.95 9.12 -13.08
C GLU A 148 5.46 7.71 -13.37
N ALA A 149 4.75 6.67 -12.91
CA ALA A 149 5.10 5.29 -13.21
C ALA A 149 5.08 5.01 -14.72
N GLN A 150 4.06 5.53 -15.45
CA GLN A 150 4.03 5.45 -16.91
C GLN A 150 5.27 6.09 -17.56
N SER A 151 5.60 7.31 -17.13
CA SER A 151 6.75 8.04 -17.67
C SER A 151 8.06 7.31 -17.42
N LYS A 152 8.26 6.81 -16.20
CA LYS A 152 9.46 6.05 -15.82
C LYS A 152 9.57 4.73 -16.57
N MET A 153 8.48 3.98 -16.70
CA MET A 153 8.48 2.73 -17.45
C MET A 153 8.81 2.95 -18.93
N MET A 154 8.32 4.04 -19.54
CA MET A 154 8.69 4.40 -20.90
C MET A 154 10.18 4.74 -21.07
N GLN A 155 10.83 5.26 -20.02
CA GLN A 155 12.27 5.54 -20.01
C GLN A 155 13.11 4.26 -19.83
N LEU A 156 12.64 3.33 -18.96
CA LEU A 156 13.35 2.08 -18.64
C LEU A 156 13.18 1.01 -19.73
N TYR A 157 12.03 0.99 -20.40
CA TYR A 157 11.73 -0.08 -21.36
C TYR A 157 12.78 -0.26 -22.46
N PRO A 158 13.33 0.77 -23.12
CA PRO A 158 14.36 0.59 -24.15
C PRO A 158 15.64 -0.10 -23.66
N GLU A 159 15.99 0.09 -22.38
CA GLU A 159 17.19 -0.50 -21.78
C GLU A 159 16.97 -1.97 -21.40
N PHE A 160 15.79 -2.28 -20.86
CA PHE A 160 15.49 -3.59 -20.29
C PHE A 160 14.48 -4.42 -21.09
N GLN A 161 14.09 -3.99 -22.30
CA GLN A 161 13.11 -4.73 -23.09
C GLN A 161 13.54 -6.19 -23.31
N GLY A 162 12.60 -7.12 -23.10
CA GLY A 162 12.85 -8.55 -23.20
C GLY A 162 13.55 -9.20 -22.00
N LYS A 163 14.01 -8.39 -21.05
CA LYS A 163 14.61 -8.90 -19.79
C LYS A 163 13.66 -8.79 -18.60
N ILE A 164 12.64 -7.93 -18.65
CA ILE A 164 11.73 -7.69 -17.53
C ILE A 164 10.75 -8.85 -17.46
N GLU A 165 10.78 -9.58 -16.35
CA GLU A 165 9.93 -10.76 -16.11
C GLU A 165 8.88 -10.49 -15.05
N LEU A 166 9.21 -9.60 -14.09
CA LEU A 166 8.37 -9.30 -12.95
C LEU A 166 8.31 -7.79 -12.71
N ILE A 167 7.12 -7.27 -12.47
CA ILE A 167 6.89 -5.91 -11.98
C ILE A 167 6.26 -5.99 -10.59
N LEU A 168 6.95 -5.44 -9.62
CA LEU A 168 6.45 -5.25 -8.26
C LEU A 168 6.11 -3.76 -8.09
N SER A 169 4.87 -3.46 -7.72
CA SER A 169 4.45 -2.09 -7.53
C SER A 169 3.90 -1.89 -6.11
N ASN A 170 4.34 -0.83 -5.45
CA ASN A 170 3.88 -0.53 -4.09
C ASN A 170 2.41 -0.12 -4.03
N ASN A 171 1.78 0.25 -5.18
CA ASN A 171 0.33 0.42 -5.24
C ASN A 171 -0.23 0.08 -6.64
N ASP A 172 -1.56 0.01 -6.75
CA ASP A 172 -2.25 -0.30 -8.01
C ASP A 172 -2.11 0.82 -9.04
N ASP A 173 -2.11 2.09 -8.63
CA ASP A 173 -2.04 3.21 -9.57
C ASP A 173 -0.71 3.21 -10.33
N MET A 174 0.40 2.95 -9.65
CA MET A 174 1.70 2.81 -10.33
C MET A 174 1.74 1.55 -11.21
N ALA A 175 1.16 0.43 -10.77
CA ALA A 175 1.03 -0.77 -11.60
C ALA A 175 0.24 -0.49 -12.88
N LEU A 176 -0.86 0.26 -12.79
CA LEU A 176 -1.65 0.72 -13.92
C LEU A 176 -0.85 1.67 -14.83
N GLY A 177 0.00 2.53 -14.27
CA GLY A 177 0.92 3.37 -15.03
C GLY A 177 1.88 2.56 -15.89
N VAL A 178 2.43 1.47 -15.34
CA VAL A 178 3.27 0.53 -16.08
C VAL A 178 2.48 -0.14 -17.21
N ILE A 179 1.24 -0.57 -16.95
CA ILE A 179 0.35 -1.16 -17.96
C ILE A 179 0.08 -0.15 -19.08
N ASP A 180 -0.23 1.10 -18.75
CA ASP A 180 -0.44 2.18 -19.72
C ASP A 180 0.81 2.43 -20.59
N ALA A 181 2.01 2.31 -20.02
CA ALA A 181 3.26 2.40 -20.78
C ALA A 181 3.38 1.27 -21.80
N TYR A 182 3.11 0.02 -21.41
CA TYR A 182 3.11 -1.12 -22.33
C TYR A 182 2.06 -0.98 -23.43
N ASP A 183 0.87 -0.49 -23.12
CA ASP A 183 -0.17 -0.20 -24.11
C ASP A 183 0.29 0.85 -25.12
N LYS A 184 0.93 1.92 -24.65
CA LYS A 184 1.43 3.04 -25.47
C LYS A 184 2.61 2.64 -26.37
N ILE A 185 3.48 1.74 -25.87
CA ILE A 185 4.60 1.19 -26.61
C ILE A 185 4.13 0.16 -27.65
N GLY A 186 2.94 -0.47 -27.42
CA GLY A 186 2.37 -1.47 -28.32
C GLY A 186 2.87 -2.89 -28.03
N VAL A 187 3.33 -3.18 -26.80
CA VAL A 187 3.75 -4.54 -26.42
C VAL A 187 2.52 -5.43 -26.25
N GLN A 188 2.52 -6.58 -26.93
CA GLN A 188 1.45 -7.57 -26.82
C GLN A 188 1.34 -8.12 -25.40
N LYS A 189 0.13 -8.46 -24.95
CA LYS A 189 -0.15 -8.82 -23.56
C LYS A 189 0.61 -10.05 -23.08
N ASP A 190 0.75 -11.04 -23.94
CA ASP A 190 1.47 -12.30 -23.68
C ASP A 190 3.01 -12.11 -23.57
N LEU A 191 3.50 -10.98 -24.07
CA LEU A 191 4.91 -10.61 -23.97
C LEU A 191 5.21 -9.68 -22.76
N ARG A 192 4.20 -9.30 -21.98
CA ARG A 192 4.40 -8.44 -20.80
C ARG A 192 4.84 -9.26 -19.60
N PRO A 193 5.60 -8.65 -18.67
CA PRO A 193 5.94 -9.28 -17.38
C PRO A 193 4.70 -9.53 -16.54
N TRP A 194 4.83 -10.34 -15.50
CA TRP A 194 3.80 -10.45 -14.49
C TRP A 194 3.81 -9.19 -13.62
N ILE A 195 2.66 -8.57 -13.42
CA ILE A 195 2.51 -7.30 -12.74
C ILE A 195 1.65 -7.49 -11.49
N TYR A 196 2.17 -7.04 -10.34
CA TYR A 196 1.51 -7.12 -9.05
C TYR A 196 1.38 -5.72 -8.43
N GLY A 197 0.21 -5.42 -7.87
CA GLY A 197 -0.10 -4.18 -7.17
C GLY A 197 -0.37 -4.37 -5.69
N ILE A 198 -0.74 -3.29 -5.02
CA ILE A 198 -1.30 -3.21 -3.67
C ILE A 198 -2.36 -2.13 -3.70
N ASP A 199 -3.40 -2.24 -2.93
CA ASP A 199 -4.55 -1.44 -2.55
C ASP A 199 -5.87 -2.11 -2.93
N GLY A 200 -5.97 -2.78 -4.09
CA GLY A 200 -7.24 -3.35 -4.55
C GLY A 200 -8.21 -2.27 -5.03
N THR A 201 -7.70 -1.20 -5.64
CA THR A 201 -8.52 -0.10 -6.16
C THR A 201 -9.51 -0.59 -7.23
N LYS A 202 -10.62 0.13 -7.43
CA LYS A 202 -11.60 -0.19 -8.49
C LYS A 202 -10.93 -0.38 -9.86
N ALA A 203 -9.93 0.45 -10.18
CA ALA A 203 -9.17 0.36 -11.43
C ALA A 203 -8.21 -0.84 -11.44
N GLY A 204 -7.57 -1.14 -10.31
CA GLY A 204 -6.72 -2.33 -10.12
C GLY A 204 -7.52 -3.62 -10.26
N LEU A 205 -8.69 -3.72 -9.62
CA LEU A 205 -9.60 -4.87 -9.76
C LEU A 205 -10.06 -5.06 -11.22
N ALA A 206 -10.36 -3.98 -11.93
CA ALA A 206 -10.68 -4.04 -13.36
C ALA A 206 -9.50 -4.51 -14.23
N ALA A 207 -8.27 -4.17 -13.85
CA ALA A 207 -7.07 -4.66 -14.54
C ALA A 207 -6.83 -6.15 -14.31
N ILE A 208 -7.13 -6.66 -13.10
CA ILE A 208 -7.09 -8.10 -12.78
C ILE A 208 -8.16 -8.86 -13.59
N GLU A 209 -9.37 -8.34 -13.67
CA GLU A 209 -10.45 -8.92 -14.47
C GLU A 209 -10.05 -9.06 -15.95
N LYS A 210 -9.43 -8.01 -16.52
CA LYS A 210 -8.94 -7.97 -17.89
C LYS A 210 -7.66 -8.80 -18.11
N GLY A 211 -7.03 -9.28 -17.03
CA GLY A 211 -5.78 -10.04 -17.07
C GLY A 211 -4.55 -9.20 -17.44
N SER A 212 -4.60 -7.89 -17.30
CA SER A 212 -3.45 -6.99 -17.49
C SER A 212 -2.61 -6.79 -16.20
N MET A 213 -3.20 -7.04 -15.04
CA MET A 213 -2.53 -7.17 -13.75
C MET A 213 -2.79 -8.57 -13.19
N ARG A 214 -1.79 -9.21 -12.60
CA ARG A 214 -1.87 -10.60 -12.13
C ARG A 214 -2.65 -10.73 -10.85
N ALA A 215 -2.32 -9.88 -9.87
CA ALA A 215 -2.92 -9.85 -8.56
C ALA A 215 -2.67 -8.51 -7.87
N THR A 216 -3.39 -8.26 -6.80
CA THR A 216 -3.16 -7.15 -5.87
C THR A 216 -3.39 -7.58 -4.43
N VAL A 217 -2.97 -6.76 -3.49
CA VAL A 217 -3.25 -6.91 -2.06
C VAL A 217 -4.26 -5.83 -1.66
N TYR A 218 -5.45 -6.24 -1.26
CA TYR A 218 -6.54 -5.33 -0.90
C TYR A 218 -6.25 -4.63 0.43
N ASN A 219 -6.31 -3.31 0.42
CA ASN A 219 -6.27 -2.41 1.56
C ASN A 219 -7.71 -1.95 1.84
N ASP A 220 -8.28 -2.32 2.99
CA ASP A 220 -9.69 -2.06 3.31
C ASP A 220 -9.93 -0.59 3.66
N GLU A 221 -9.98 0.27 2.66
CA GLU A 221 -10.23 1.71 2.81
C GLU A 221 -11.58 2.02 3.46
N VAL A 222 -12.59 1.22 3.13
CA VAL A 222 -13.95 1.36 3.69
C VAL A 222 -13.96 0.98 5.16
N GLY A 223 -13.32 -0.12 5.52
CA GLY A 223 -13.17 -0.55 6.90
C GLY A 223 -12.39 0.46 7.74
N GLN A 224 -11.28 0.99 7.21
CA GLN A 224 -10.49 2.03 7.88
C GLN A 224 -11.30 3.29 8.09
N SER A 225 -12.02 3.76 7.06
CA SER A 225 -12.89 4.95 7.17
C SER A 225 -14.00 4.77 8.21
N LYS A 226 -14.62 3.59 8.26
CA LYS A 226 -15.64 3.27 9.28
C LYS A 226 -15.04 3.23 10.69
N ALA A 227 -13.86 2.63 10.84
CA ALA A 227 -13.17 2.58 12.13
C ALA A 227 -12.79 3.99 12.61
N LEU A 228 -12.21 4.80 11.71
CA LEU A 228 -11.86 6.20 11.99
C LEU A 228 -13.07 7.00 12.46
N PHE A 229 -14.18 6.93 11.69
CA PHE A 229 -15.41 7.64 12.03
C PHE A 229 -16.00 7.18 13.38
N ARG A 230 -16.06 5.85 13.61
CA ARG A 230 -16.57 5.29 14.87
C ARG A 230 -15.77 5.81 16.07
N ILE A 231 -14.45 5.76 16.00
CA ILE A 231 -13.58 6.22 17.10
C ILE A 231 -13.75 7.74 17.29
N ALA A 232 -13.76 8.51 16.21
CA ALA A 232 -13.96 9.96 16.29
C ALA A 232 -15.30 10.32 16.93
N PHE A 233 -16.38 9.64 16.51
CA PHE A 233 -17.72 9.85 17.07
C PHE A 233 -17.79 9.49 18.56
N GLN A 234 -17.19 8.36 18.96
CA GLN A 234 -17.15 7.93 20.35
C GLN A 234 -16.39 8.96 21.22
N LEU A 235 -15.21 9.42 20.80
CA LEU A 235 -14.41 10.41 21.50
C LEU A 235 -15.14 11.77 21.64
N ALA A 236 -15.88 12.17 20.60
CA ALA A 236 -16.66 13.40 20.65
C ALA A 236 -17.92 13.29 21.54
N SER A 237 -18.43 12.06 21.74
CA SER A 237 -19.65 11.78 22.51
C SER A 237 -19.39 11.45 23.98
N GLU A 238 -18.17 11.13 24.38
CA GLU A 238 -17.82 10.79 25.78
C GLU A 238 -18.02 11.94 26.79
N GLY A 239 -18.39 13.14 26.33
CA GLY A 239 -18.88 14.23 27.15
C GLY A 239 -20.41 14.23 27.36
N ALA A 240 -21.15 13.38 26.65
CA ALA A 240 -22.60 13.19 26.82
C ALA A 240 -22.83 11.96 27.71
N GLU A 241 -23.44 12.17 28.88
CA GLU A 241 -23.84 11.12 29.82
C GLU A 241 -24.68 10.05 29.09
N ASP A 242 -24.37 8.76 29.36
CA ASP A 242 -25.08 7.55 28.93
C ASP A 242 -24.47 6.75 27.75
N GLY A 243 -23.23 6.29 27.87
CA GLY A 243 -22.71 5.24 27.01
C GLY A 243 -21.90 4.21 27.80
N GLU A 244 -22.27 2.93 27.75
CA GLU A 244 -21.37 1.84 28.12
C GLU A 244 -20.09 1.98 27.28
N GLY A 245 -19.06 2.66 27.84
CA GLY A 245 -17.81 2.95 27.14
C GLY A 245 -17.07 1.67 26.81
N THR A 246 -17.20 1.23 25.57
CA THR A 246 -16.28 0.23 25.02
C THR A 246 -14.90 0.90 24.99
N GLU A 247 -13.93 0.30 25.67
CA GLU A 247 -12.54 0.79 25.65
C GLU A 247 -12.05 0.96 24.20
N ILE A 248 -11.60 2.17 23.85
CA ILE A 248 -11.09 2.45 22.51
C ILE A 248 -9.66 1.92 22.42
N GLU A 249 -9.43 0.99 21.51
CA GLU A 249 -8.09 0.50 21.23
C GLU A 249 -7.20 1.65 20.70
N LYS A 250 -6.01 1.77 21.29
CA LYS A 250 -5.05 2.82 20.92
C LYS A 250 -4.58 2.69 19.47
N ILE A 251 -4.51 1.46 18.96
CA ILE A 251 -4.09 1.14 17.59
C ILE A 251 -5.12 0.19 16.98
N THR A 252 -5.78 0.63 15.92
CA THR A 252 -6.70 -0.17 15.12
C THR A 252 -6.10 -0.43 13.75
N ARG A 253 -5.71 -1.69 13.47
CA ARG A 253 -5.20 -2.09 12.16
C ARG A 253 -6.17 -3.01 11.44
N LEU A 254 -6.53 -2.63 10.21
CA LEU A 254 -7.34 -3.48 9.33
C LEU A 254 -6.42 -4.46 8.58
N PRO A 255 -6.80 -5.73 8.44
CA PRO A 255 -5.96 -6.71 7.76
C PRO A 255 -5.98 -6.52 6.25
N TYR A 256 -4.83 -6.70 5.62
CA TYR A 256 -4.73 -6.84 4.17
C TYR A 256 -5.22 -8.21 3.69
N ARG A 257 -5.71 -8.30 2.45
CA ARG A 257 -6.19 -9.55 1.85
C ARG A 257 -5.68 -9.71 0.41
N LYS A 258 -5.37 -10.96 0.02
CA LYS A 258 -4.93 -11.30 -1.33
C LYS A 258 -6.09 -11.25 -2.32
N VAL A 259 -5.89 -10.60 -3.46
CA VAL A 259 -6.86 -10.52 -4.55
C VAL A 259 -6.28 -11.04 -5.85
N ARG A 260 -7.01 -11.96 -6.46
CA ARG A 260 -6.72 -12.60 -7.74
C ARG A 260 -7.96 -12.60 -8.62
N ARG A 261 -7.81 -13.02 -9.86
CA ARG A 261 -8.93 -13.17 -10.81
C ARG A 261 -10.06 -14.06 -10.28
N LYS A 262 -9.77 -15.03 -9.42
CA LYS A 262 -10.79 -15.95 -8.87
C LYS A 262 -11.69 -15.33 -7.80
N ASN A 263 -11.25 -14.24 -7.12
CA ASN A 263 -11.98 -13.63 -6.00
C ASN A 263 -12.11 -12.10 -6.08
N TYR A 264 -11.65 -11.44 -7.16
CA TYR A 264 -11.70 -9.96 -7.27
C TYR A 264 -13.11 -9.38 -7.13
N ALA A 265 -14.13 -10.16 -7.51
CA ALA A 265 -15.52 -9.72 -7.44
C ALA A 265 -16.01 -9.50 -5.99
N GLU A 266 -15.42 -10.19 -5.01
CA GLU A 266 -15.73 -10.04 -3.58
C GLU A 266 -15.29 -8.67 -3.01
N PHE A 267 -14.38 -7.99 -3.72
CA PHE A 267 -13.78 -6.71 -3.31
C PHE A 267 -14.35 -5.52 -4.08
N ARG A 268 -15.29 -5.77 -5.00
CA ARG A 268 -16.03 -4.67 -5.64
C ARG A 268 -17.04 -4.13 -4.66
N THR A 269 -16.87 -2.88 -4.23
CA THR A 269 -17.93 -2.14 -3.56
C THR A 269 -19.08 -1.93 -4.55
N GLU A 270 -20.28 -2.38 -4.21
CA GLU A 270 -21.50 -1.98 -4.92
C GLU A 270 -21.64 -0.46 -4.82
N GLU A 271 -21.90 0.20 -5.93
CA GLU A 271 -22.18 1.64 -6.00
C GLU A 271 -23.53 1.98 -5.38
#